data_fdc00119d240ab1a8e843a3f35bec837
#
_entry.id   fdc00119d240ab1a8e843a3f35bec837
#
_cell.length_a   1.000
_cell.length_b   1.000
_cell.length_c   1.000
_cell.angle_alpha   90.00
_cell.angle_beta   90.00
_cell.angle_gamma   90.00
#
_symmetry.space_group_name_H-M   'P 1'
#
loop_
_entity.id
_entity.type
_entity.pdbx_description
1 polymer ?
#
loop_
_entity_poly.entity_id
_entity_poly.type
_entity_poly.pdbx_seq_one_letter_code
_entity_poly.pdbx_strand_id
1 'polypeptide(L)'
;MKILHTADWHIGSFKGPEKEGVNLRSEDTMKCLRSLVETAEKEKPDLVLVSGDIFHQAEIWQGRSHKEVLQAREIILALSKAAGQVIVMRGTPNHDSEEAFLELKAHFEFIDNVKIVITPELVRTSYADIVAVPGFDKGTFRAQHPGISKEDENIVFSEELGKIVVGMRAMCSGDVPAILMSHY
;
A
#
# COMPACT_ATOMS: atom_id res chain seq x y z
N MET A 1 -11.15 -2.49 19.06
CA MET A 1 -10.39 -2.01 17.90
C MET A 1 -11.27 -2.06 16.66
N LYS A 2 -11.35 -0.96 15.91
CA LYS A 2 -12.08 -0.82 14.65
C LYS A 2 -11.05 -0.62 13.53
N ILE A 3 -11.13 -1.39 12.45
CA ILE A 3 -10.21 -1.35 11.33
C ILE A 3 -10.98 -0.97 10.07
N LEU A 4 -10.46 -0.02 9.30
CA LEU A 4 -10.86 0.26 7.93
C LEU A 4 -9.77 -0.27 7.00
N HIS A 5 -10.11 -1.26 6.17
CA HIS A 5 -9.17 -1.87 5.23
C HIS A 5 -9.55 -1.52 3.79
N THR A 6 -8.56 -1.15 3.00
CA THR A 6 -8.69 -0.83 1.59
C THR A 6 -7.43 -1.22 0.82
N ALA A 7 -7.56 -1.46 -0.48
CA ALA A 7 -6.46 -1.76 -1.41
C ALA A 7 -6.84 -1.30 -2.81
N ASP A 8 -5.92 -1.43 -3.76
CA ASP A 8 -6.19 -1.31 -5.20
C ASP A 8 -6.85 0.03 -5.57
N TRP A 9 -6.31 1.13 -5.10
CA TRP A 9 -6.83 2.46 -5.41
C TRP A 9 -6.68 2.82 -6.88
N HIS A 10 -5.57 2.39 -7.49
CA HIS A 10 -5.27 2.62 -8.90
C HIS A 10 -5.47 4.08 -9.33
N ILE A 11 -4.96 5.03 -8.53
CA ILE A 11 -4.98 6.45 -8.89
C ILE A 11 -4.16 6.64 -10.17
N GLY A 12 -4.79 7.16 -11.23
CA GLY A 12 -4.08 7.34 -12.49
C GLY A 12 -4.99 7.66 -13.66
N SER A 13 -4.39 7.69 -14.85
CA SER A 13 -5.09 7.89 -16.11
C SER A 13 -5.42 6.56 -16.75
N PHE A 14 -6.68 6.35 -17.09
CA PHE A 14 -7.17 5.13 -17.73
C PHE A 14 -7.46 5.37 -19.21
N LYS A 15 -7.36 4.32 -20.02
CA LYS A 15 -8.00 4.31 -21.32
C LYS A 15 -9.51 4.24 -21.11
N GLY A 16 -10.25 5.22 -21.58
CA GLY A 16 -11.71 5.25 -21.38
C GLY A 16 -12.37 6.53 -21.87
N PRO A 17 -13.67 6.66 -21.63
CA PRO A 17 -14.42 7.85 -22.05
C PRO A 17 -13.92 9.09 -21.31
N GLU A 18 -13.85 10.19 -22.07
CA GLU A 18 -13.53 11.52 -21.56
C GLU A 18 -14.73 12.45 -21.74
N LYS A 19 -14.93 13.33 -20.80
CA LYS A 19 -15.90 14.42 -20.88
C LYS A 19 -15.20 15.72 -20.49
N GLU A 20 -15.23 16.70 -21.39
CA GLU A 20 -14.61 18.01 -21.18
C GLU A 20 -13.12 17.93 -20.76
N GLY A 21 -12.37 16.95 -21.35
CA GLY A 21 -10.97 16.70 -21.04
C GLY A 21 -10.71 15.96 -19.72
N VAL A 22 -11.75 15.48 -19.05
CA VAL A 22 -11.65 14.71 -17.82
C VAL A 22 -11.89 13.23 -18.11
N ASN A 23 -10.96 12.37 -17.71
CA ASN A 23 -11.14 10.92 -17.78
C ASN A 23 -12.14 10.46 -16.73
N LEU A 24 -13.27 9.90 -17.18
CA LEU A 24 -14.38 9.54 -16.28
C LEU A 24 -14.01 8.45 -15.28
N ARG A 25 -13.14 7.49 -15.65
CA ARG A 25 -12.69 6.44 -14.72
C ARG A 25 -11.82 7.02 -13.60
N SER A 26 -10.91 7.93 -13.95
CA SER A 26 -10.09 8.61 -12.93
C SER A 26 -10.97 9.43 -11.97
N GLU A 27 -12.02 10.06 -12.49
CA GLU A 27 -12.98 10.80 -11.66
C GLU A 27 -13.75 9.88 -10.73
N ASP A 28 -14.23 8.73 -11.22
CA ASP A 28 -14.95 7.75 -10.40
C ASP A 28 -14.04 7.14 -9.31
N THR A 29 -12.77 6.83 -9.64
CA THR A 29 -11.78 6.43 -8.63
C THR A 29 -11.67 7.47 -7.51
N MET A 30 -11.53 8.74 -7.85
CA MET A 30 -11.43 9.80 -6.84
C MET A 30 -12.72 10.02 -6.06
N LYS A 31 -13.90 9.76 -6.64
CA LYS A 31 -15.18 9.76 -5.91
C LYS A 31 -15.22 8.63 -4.87
N CYS A 32 -14.81 7.42 -5.26
CA CYS A 32 -14.72 6.28 -4.32
C CYS A 32 -13.76 6.58 -3.15
N LEU A 33 -12.60 7.17 -3.42
CA LEU A 33 -11.64 7.52 -2.38
C LEU A 33 -12.14 8.63 -1.45
N ARG A 34 -12.88 9.61 -1.96
CA ARG A 34 -13.55 10.59 -1.09
C ARG A 34 -14.61 9.94 -0.20
N SER A 35 -15.40 9.01 -0.73
CA SER A 35 -16.37 8.25 0.07
C SER A 35 -15.70 7.37 1.14
N LEU A 36 -14.50 6.84 0.85
CA LEU A 36 -13.66 6.15 1.85
C LEU A 36 -13.29 7.11 3.00
N VAL A 37 -12.87 8.34 2.69
CA VAL A 37 -12.55 9.36 3.69
C VAL A 37 -13.79 9.73 4.53
N GLU A 38 -14.94 9.97 3.90
CA GLU A 38 -16.22 10.24 4.59
C GLU A 38 -16.58 9.09 5.55
N THR A 39 -16.33 7.85 5.11
CA THR A 39 -16.53 6.66 5.95
C THR A 39 -15.59 6.67 7.16
N ALA A 40 -14.31 6.99 6.96
CA ALA A 40 -13.34 7.09 8.04
C ALA A 40 -13.70 8.22 9.04
N GLU A 41 -14.13 9.38 8.53
CA GLU A 41 -14.59 10.50 9.36
C GLU A 41 -15.80 10.15 10.24
N LYS A 42 -16.73 9.38 9.70
CA LYS A 42 -17.92 8.91 10.41
C LYS A 42 -17.58 7.83 11.44
N GLU A 43 -16.83 6.82 11.01
CA GLU A 43 -16.57 5.61 11.79
C GLU A 43 -15.44 5.74 12.79
N LYS A 44 -14.52 6.73 12.61
CA LYS A 44 -13.37 6.98 13.46
C LYS A 44 -12.58 5.69 13.76
N PRO A 45 -12.01 5.01 12.75
CA PRO A 45 -11.31 3.76 12.96
C PRO A 45 -10.04 3.98 13.80
N ASP A 46 -9.69 2.97 14.59
CA ASP A 46 -8.41 2.92 15.30
C ASP A 46 -7.25 2.74 14.33
N LEU A 47 -7.47 1.92 13.30
CA LEU A 47 -6.50 1.64 12.23
C LEU A 47 -7.13 1.81 10.84
N VAL A 48 -6.39 2.43 9.92
CA VAL A 48 -6.63 2.34 8.48
C VAL A 48 -5.47 1.57 7.84
N LEU A 49 -5.78 0.49 7.14
CA LEU A 49 -4.81 -0.34 6.43
C LEU A 49 -5.04 -0.19 4.92
N VAL A 50 -4.02 0.34 4.22
CA VAL A 50 -4.03 0.52 2.76
C VAL A 50 -3.04 -0.46 2.15
N SER A 51 -3.55 -1.58 1.61
CA SER A 51 -2.77 -2.75 1.26
C SER A 51 -2.32 -2.76 -0.20
N GLY A 52 -1.69 -1.67 -0.67
CA GLY A 52 -1.00 -1.64 -1.96
C GLY A 52 -1.84 -1.26 -3.17
N ASP A 53 -1.16 -1.17 -4.31
CA ASP A 53 -1.64 -0.75 -5.63
C ASP A 53 -2.35 0.62 -5.58
N ILE A 54 -1.64 1.59 -4.99
CA ILE A 54 -2.10 2.97 -4.85
C ILE A 54 -2.19 3.64 -6.23
N PHE A 55 -1.22 3.38 -7.10
CA PHE A 55 -1.15 3.97 -8.42
C PHE A 55 -1.58 2.99 -9.51
N HIS A 56 -2.06 3.51 -10.63
CA HIS A 56 -2.46 2.69 -11.77
C HIS A 56 -1.28 2.17 -12.57
N GLN A 57 -0.17 2.92 -12.61
CA GLN A 57 1.03 2.60 -13.41
C GLN A 57 2.30 3.04 -12.67
N ALA A 58 3.33 2.21 -12.69
CA ALA A 58 4.64 2.54 -12.09
C ALA A 58 5.33 3.76 -12.75
N GLU A 59 5.04 4.02 -14.02
CA GLU A 59 5.61 5.11 -14.82
C GLU A 59 5.17 6.53 -14.39
N ILE A 60 4.29 6.63 -13.41
CA ILE A 60 3.87 7.88 -12.78
C ILE A 60 5.07 8.74 -12.40
N TRP A 61 6.16 8.12 -11.97
CA TRP A 61 7.35 8.82 -11.52
C TRP A 61 8.22 9.42 -12.62
N GLN A 62 8.10 9.01 -13.88
CA GLN A 62 8.94 9.51 -14.97
C GLN A 62 8.68 10.99 -15.38
N GLY A 63 8.28 11.80 -14.42
CA GLY A 63 8.08 13.25 -14.58
C GLY A 63 6.76 13.62 -15.27
N ARG A 64 5.85 12.68 -15.43
CA ARG A 64 4.60 12.90 -16.17
C ARG A 64 3.36 13.12 -15.30
N SER A 65 3.43 12.86 -13.99
CA SER A 65 2.21 12.93 -13.18
C SER A 65 2.44 13.17 -11.69
N HIS A 66 2.88 14.36 -11.32
CA HIS A 66 2.78 14.82 -9.93
C HIS A 66 1.33 14.84 -9.41
N LYS A 67 0.36 14.86 -10.32
CA LYS A 67 -1.06 14.92 -9.96
C LYS A 67 -1.50 13.71 -9.14
N GLU A 68 -1.14 12.51 -9.56
CA GLU A 68 -1.53 11.27 -8.90
C GLU A 68 -0.90 11.15 -7.51
N VAL A 69 0.37 11.54 -7.38
CA VAL A 69 1.05 11.58 -6.07
C VAL A 69 0.39 12.59 -5.13
N LEU A 70 0.02 13.78 -5.65
CA LEU A 70 -0.72 14.78 -4.86
C LEU A 70 -2.09 14.25 -4.44
N GLN A 71 -2.82 13.58 -5.32
CA GLN A 71 -4.11 12.97 -5.01
C GLN A 71 -3.98 11.89 -3.92
N ALA A 72 -2.99 11.00 -4.04
CA ALA A 72 -2.73 9.99 -3.01
C ALA A 72 -2.42 10.65 -1.64
N ARG A 73 -1.57 11.70 -1.65
CA ARG A 73 -1.25 12.46 -0.43
C ARG A 73 -2.47 13.08 0.21
N GLU A 74 -3.34 13.73 -0.58
CA GLU A 74 -4.57 14.34 -0.05
C GLU A 74 -5.46 13.32 0.64
N ILE A 75 -5.66 12.15 0.04
CA ILE A 75 -6.45 11.07 0.62
C ILE A 75 -5.80 10.52 1.90
N ILE A 76 -4.49 10.20 1.87
CA ILE A 76 -3.78 9.69 3.06
C ILE A 76 -3.81 10.72 4.20
N LEU A 77 -3.61 12.00 3.89
CA LEU A 77 -3.69 13.07 4.89
C LEU A 77 -5.10 13.23 5.48
N ALA A 78 -6.14 13.09 4.66
CA ALA A 78 -7.52 13.12 5.15
C ALA A 78 -7.81 11.91 6.05
N LEU A 79 -7.37 10.71 5.67
CA LEU A 79 -7.49 9.50 6.49
C LEU A 79 -6.73 9.64 7.82
N SER A 80 -5.54 10.25 7.83
CA SER A 80 -4.75 10.44 9.06
C SER A 80 -5.44 11.36 10.08
N LYS A 81 -6.23 12.32 9.62
CA LYS A 81 -7.03 13.19 10.48
C LYS A 81 -8.28 12.49 11.05
N ALA A 82 -8.75 11.45 10.35
CA ALA A 82 -9.97 10.73 10.71
C ALA A 82 -9.72 9.48 11.57
N ALA A 83 -8.51 8.92 11.56
CA ALA A 83 -8.16 7.66 12.17
C ALA A 83 -7.10 7.78 13.27
N GLY A 84 -7.03 6.77 14.15
CA GLY A 84 -5.95 6.67 15.14
C GLY A 84 -4.58 6.47 14.48
N GLN A 85 -4.47 5.55 13.53
CA GLN A 85 -3.25 5.32 12.75
C GLN A 85 -3.57 4.86 11.32
N VAL A 86 -2.73 5.27 10.36
CA VAL A 86 -2.82 4.90 8.94
C VAL A 86 -1.53 4.21 8.52
N ILE A 87 -1.66 3.00 7.96
CA ILE A 87 -0.54 2.24 7.42
C ILE A 87 -0.79 2.05 5.94
N VAL A 88 0.13 2.56 5.13
CA VAL A 88 0.08 2.47 3.66
C VAL A 88 1.23 1.61 3.20
N MET A 89 0.92 0.49 2.60
CA MET A 89 1.90 -0.46 2.11
C MET A 89 1.98 -0.42 0.58
N ARG A 90 3.19 -0.55 0.07
CA ARG A 90 3.46 -0.66 -1.37
C ARG A 90 2.86 -1.94 -1.92
N GLY A 91 2.19 -1.84 -3.06
CA GLY A 91 1.68 -2.96 -3.82
C GLY A 91 2.69 -3.53 -4.82
N THR A 92 2.21 -3.99 -5.95
CA THR A 92 3.06 -4.58 -6.99
C THR A 92 3.93 -3.53 -7.67
N PRO A 93 5.17 -3.85 -8.06
CA PRO A 93 6.06 -2.91 -8.76
C PRO A 93 5.54 -2.39 -10.09
N ASN A 94 4.60 -3.09 -10.71
CA ASN A 94 3.94 -2.65 -11.95
C ASN A 94 2.99 -1.46 -11.75
N HIS A 95 2.52 -1.27 -10.53
CA HIS A 95 1.62 -0.21 -10.12
C HIS A 95 2.34 0.80 -9.22
N ASP A 96 3.02 0.32 -8.20
CA ASP A 96 3.65 1.16 -7.18
C ASP A 96 5.17 1.17 -7.36
N SER A 97 5.71 2.18 -8.04
CA SER A 97 7.16 2.34 -8.14
C SER A 97 7.77 2.65 -6.76
N GLU A 98 9.03 2.24 -6.57
CA GLU A 98 9.74 2.50 -5.33
C GLU A 98 9.93 4.01 -5.11
N GLU A 99 10.24 4.74 -6.18
CA GLU A 99 10.46 6.19 -6.14
C GLU A 99 9.22 6.95 -5.67
N ALA A 100 8.02 6.58 -6.18
CA ALA A 100 6.77 7.19 -5.75
C ALA A 100 6.49 6.94 -4.26
N PHE A 101 6.81 5.76 -3.77
CA PHE A 101 6.67 5.42 -2.35
C PHE A 101 7.73 6.07 -1.46
N LEU A 102 8.96 6.26 -1.94
CA LEU A 102 9.98 7.05 -1.24
C LEU A 102 9.53 8.51 -1.10
N GLU A 103 8.90 9.08 -2.13
CA GLU A 103 8.34 10.43 -2.05
C GLU A 103 7.17 10.50 -1.06
N LEU A 104 6.23 9.55 -1.11
CA LEU A 104 5.17 9.47 -0.09
C LEU A 104 5.75 9.37 1.32
N LYS A 105 6.76 8.53 1.52
CA LYS A 105 7.43 8.37 2.80
C LYS A 105 8.05 9.68 3.30
N ALA A 106 8.75 10.41 2.44
CA ALA A 106 9.31 11.72 2.78
C ALA A 106 8.24 12.75 3.15
N HIS A 107 7.08 12.72 2.48
CA HIS A 107 5.97 13.63 2.77
C HIS A 107 5.30 13.38 4.12
N PHE A 108 5.28 12.13 4.58
CA PHE A 108 4.64 11.73 5.82
C PHE A 108 5.62 11.48 6.98
N GLU A 109 6.92 11.78 6.78
CA GLU A 109 7.96 11.56 7.78
C GLU A 109 7.68 12.25 9.12
N PHE A 110 7.03 13.41 9.09
CA PHE A 110 6.70 14.21 10.28
C PHE A 110 5.24 14.09 10.72
N ILE A 111 4.51 13.09 10.23
CA ILE A 111 3.13 12.82 10.63
C ILE A 111 3.10 11.52 11.42
N ASP A 112 3.09 11.64 12.73
CA ASP A 112 3.31 10.54 13.68
C ASP A 112 2.36 9.35 13.51
N ASN A 113 1.14 9.59 13.02
CA ASN A 113 0.13 8.54 12.85
C ASN A 113 0.02 8.01 11.43
N VAL A 114 1.01 8.29 10.55
CA VAL A 114 1.10 7.71 9.20
C VAL A 114 2.39 6.92 9.07
N LYS A 115 2.27 5.67 8.61
CA LYS A 115 3.42 4.82 8.29
C LYS A 115 3.35 4.37 6.84
N ILE A 116 4.39 4.66 6.07
CA ILE A 116 4.58 4.18 4.69
C ILE A 116 5.53 2.97 4.73
N VAL A 117 5.07 1.84 4.20
CA VAL A 117 5.80 0.56 4.19
C VAL A 117 6.21 0.22 2.75
N ILE A 118 7.52 0.12 2.53
CA ILE A 118 8.11 -0.15 1.19
C ILE A 118 8.69 -1.56 1.12
N THR A 119 9.28 -2.01 2.22
CA THR A 119 9.90 -3.34 2.36
C THR A 119 9.22 -4.11 3.49
N PRO A 120 9.34 -5.45 3.53
CA PRO A 120 8.77 -6.23 4.63
C PRO A 120 9.24 -5.72 6.00
N GLU A 121 8.29 -5.35 6.86
CA GLU A 121 8.58 -4.88 8.22
C GLU A 121 7.46 -5.21 9.21
N LEU A 122 7.82 -5.31 10.49
CA LEU A 122 6.88 -5.38 11.59
C LEU A 122 6.57 -3.98 12.10
N VAL A 123 5.35 -3.51 11.84
CA VAL A 123 4.86 -2.22 12.31
C VAL A 123 4.11 -2.42 13.63
N ARG A 124 4.65 -1.84 14.71
CA ARG A 124 4.01 -1.88 16.03
C ARG A 124 3.15 -0.66 16.24
N THR A 125 1.93 -0.89 16.66
CA THR A 125 0.98 0.17 17.01
C THR A 125 0.42 -0.09 18.43
N SER A 126 -0.27 0.87 19.00
CA SER A 126 -1.00 0.66 20.26
C SER A 126 -2.20 -0.28 20.10
N TYR A 127 -2.60 -0.61 18.86
CA TYR A 127 -3.79 -1.37 18.56
C TYR A 127 -3.49 -2.80 18.09
N ALA A 128 -2.41 -2.98 17.33
CA ALA A 128 -2.00 -4.26 16.76
C ALA A 128 -0.53 -4.27 16.35
N ASP A 129 0.07 -5.46 16.31
CA ASP A 129 1.31 -5.73 15.62
C ASP A 129 1.01 -6.12 14.17
N ILE A 130 1.53 -5.38 13.19
CA ILE A 130 1.21 -5.57 11.78
C ILE A 130 2.43 -6.11 11.07
N VAL A 131 2.35 -7.36 10.64
CA VAL A 131 3.32 -8.00 9.75
C VAL A 131 3.01 -7.51 8.34
N ALA A 132 3.71 -6.48 7.88
CA ALA A 132 3.49 -5.87 6.59
C ALA A 132 4.45 -6.45 5.55
N VAL A 133 3.89 -7.00 4.48
CA VAL A 133 4.61 -7.68 3.39
C VAL A 133 4.17 -7.09 2.06
N PRO A 134 4.90 -6.06 1.56
CA PRO A 134 4.64 -5.42 0.28
C PRO A 134 4.70 -6.37 -0.91
N GLY A 135 4.14 -5.93 -2.04
CA GLY A 135 4.18 -6.68 -3.29
C GLY A 135 5.60 -6.95 -3.76
N PHE A 136 5.83 -8.14 -4.28
CA PHE A 136 7.13 -8.60 -4.76
C PHE A 136 7.23 -8.47 -6.28
N ASP A 137 8.45 -8.20 -6.74
CA ASP A 137 8.79 -8.27 -8.16
C ASP A 137 9.38 -9.66 -8.49
N LYS A 138 8.66 -10.42 -9.32
CA LYS A 138 9.15 -11.72 -9.82
C LYS A 138 10.45 -11.60 -10.63
N GLY A 139 10.68 -10.46 -11.28
CA GLY A 139 11.93 -10.21 -12.00
C GLY A 139 13.11 -10.14 -11.06
N THR A 140 12.99 -9.38 -9.99
CA THR A 140 14.01 -9.30 -8.92
C THR A 140 14.23 -10.65 -8.25
N PHE A 141 13.15 -11.39 -7.95
CA PHE A 141 13.26 -12.73 -7.39
C PHE A 141 14.06 -13.69 -8.29
N ARG A 142 13.77 -13.72 -9.60
CA ARG A 142 14.53 -14.54 -10.57
C ARG A 142 16.00 -14.13 -10.69
N ALA A 143 16.29 -12.84 -10.60
CA ALA A 143 17.67 -12.35 -10.61
C ALA A 143 18.47 -12.81 -9.39
N GLN A 144 17.82 -12.99 -8.25
CA GLN A 144 18.43 -13.53 -7.02
C GLN A 144 18.55 -15.06 -7.05
N HIS A 145 17.78 -15.76 -7.90
CA HIS A 145 17.77 -17.23 -8.04
C HIS A 145 18.10 -17.65 -9.48
N PRO A 146 19.33 -17.39 -9.97
CA PRO A 146 19.70 -17.73 -11.35
C PRO A 146 19.60 -19.23 -11.58
N GLY A 147 18.85 -19.62 -12.65
CA GLY A 147 18.65 -21.02 -13.02
C GLY A 147 17.47 -21.71 -12.37
N ILE A 148 16.64 -21.01 -11.57
CA ILE A 148 15.40 -21.59 -11.06
C ILE A 148 14.45 -21.97 -12.19
N SER A 149 13.85 -23.17 -12.12
CA SER A 149 12.82 -23.58 -13.08
C SER A 149 11.51 -22.81 -12.83
N LYS A 150 10.66 -22.72 -13.85
CA LYS A 150 9.32 -22.11 -13.69
C LYS A 150 8.42 -22.89 -12.73
N GLU A 151 8.60 -24.20 -12.66
CA GLU A 151 7.88 -25.08 -11.76
C GLU A 151 8.27 -24.81 -10.30
N ASP A 152 9.58 -24.65 -10.05
CA ASP A 152 10.13 -24.44 -8.72
C ASP A 152 9.98 -23.00 -8.22
N GLU A 153 9.89 -22.03 -9.14
CA GLU A 153 9.83 -20.58 -8.80
C GLU A 153 8.75 -20.27 -7.75
N ASN A 154 7.53 -20.76 -7.96
CA ASN A 154 6.44 -20.48 -7.04
C ASN A 154 6.60 -21.19 -5.69
N ILE A 155 7.23 -22.37 -5.69
CA ILE A 155 7.49 -23.14 -4.47
C ILE A 155 8.54 -22.40 -3.62
N VAL A 156 9.70 -22.10 -4.20
CA VAL A 156 10.80 -21.41 -3.50
C VAL A 156 10.36 -20.03 -3.03
N PHE A 157 9.64 -19.28 -3.88
CA PHE A 157 9.07 -17.98 -3.51
C PHE A 157 8.14 -18.08 -2.30
N SER A 158 7.22 -19.06 -2.30
CA SER A 158 6.29 -19.26 -1.18
C SER A 158 6.99 -19.66 0.11
N GLU A 159 8.06 -20.48 0.02
CA GLU A 159 8.87 -20.86 1.17
C GLU A 159 9.62 -19.68 1.78
N GLU A 160 10.23 -18.83 0.94
CA GLU A 160 10.95 -17.63 1.42
C GLU A 160 9.99 -16.64 2.05
N LEU A 161 8.86 -16.40 1.41
CA LEU A 161 7.81 -15.56 1.94
C LEU A 161 7.29 -16.09 3.28
N GLY A 162 7.06 -17.41 3.38
CA GLY A 162 6.66 -18.07 4.61
C GLY A 162 7.68 -17.87 5.74
N LYS A 163 8.98 -17.95 5.45
CA LYS A 163 10.04 -17.68 6.43
C LYS A 163 10.00 -16.24 6.94
N ILE A 164 9.79 -15.26 6.04
CA ILE A 164 9.67 -13.84 6.39
C ILE A 164 8.47 -13.63 7.32
N VAL A 165 7.30 -14.12 6.94
CA VAL A 165 6.05 -13.97 7.71
C VAL A 165 6.17 -14.63 9.10
N VAL A 166 6.66 -15.88 9.15
CA VAL A 166 6.84 -16.61 10.42
C VAL A 166 7.87 -15.92 11.31
N GLY A 167 8.99 -15.44 10.75
CA GLY A 167 10.01 -14.70 11.49
C GLY A 167 9.44 -13.42 12.11
N MET A 168 8.72 -12.61 11.34
CA MET A 168 8.09 -11.39 11.85
C MET A 168 6.96 -11.70 12.85
N ARG A 169 6.16 -12.76 12.61
CA ARG A 169 5.12 -13.17 13.54
C ARG A 169 5.69 -13.58 14.92
N ALA A 170 6.87 -14.22 14.93
CA ALA A 170 7.56 -14.59 16.17
C ALA A 170 8.05 -13.37 16.97
N MET A 171 8.23 -12.22 16.33
CA MET A 171 8.63 -10.97 16.97
C MET A 171 7.45 -10.12 17.46
N CYS A 172 6.20 -10.53 17.22
CA CYS A 172 5.03 -9.82 17.75
C CYS A 172 4.98 -9.93 19.26
N SER A 173 4.52 -8.87 19.94
CA SER A 173 4.54 -8.74 21.40
C SER A 173 3.68 -9.78 22.12
N GLY A 174 2.58 -10.20 21.49
CA GLY A 174 1.54 -11.01 22.12
C GLY A 174 0.54 -10.23 22.98
N ASP A 175 0.82 -8.97 23.28
CA ASP A 175 -0.06 -8.11 24.09
C ASP A 175 -1.22 -7.52 23.30
N VAL A 176 -1.05 -7.41 21.98
CA VAL A 176 -2.05 -6.93 21.03
C VAL A 176 -2.25 -7.93 19.91
N PRO A 177 -3.38 -7.86 19.16
CA PRO A 177 -3.58 -8.73 17.99
C PRO A 177 -2.47 -8.59 16.97
N ALA A 178 -2.10 -9.71 16.31
CA ALA A 178 -1.20 -9.67 15.16
C ALA A 178 -2.01 -9.75 13.85
N ILE A 179 -1.71 -8.87 12.91
CA ILE A 179 -2.37 -8.77 11.61
C ILE A 179 -1.33 -8.97 10.51
N LEU A 180 -1.61 -9.89 9.58
CA LEU A 180 -0.85 -9.98 8.33
C LEU A 180 -1.47 -9.04 7.31
N MET A 181 -0.68 -8.10 6.81
CA MET A 181 -1.02 -7.19 5.73
C MET A 181 -0.10 -7.50 4.55
N SER A 182 -0.66 -7.97 3.44
CA SER A 182 0.11 -8.40 2.27
C SER A 182 -0.60 -8.02 0.98
N HIS A 183 0.17 -7.93 -0.11
CA HIS A 183 -0.34 -7.65 -1.45
C HIS A 183 0.37 -8.55 -2.48
N TYR A 184 -0.41 -9.25 -3.36
CA TYR A 184 0.08 -10.18 -4.41
C TYR A 184 -0.66 -9.96 -5.72
#